data_32c78565d9d05cfff913432168b0bdde
#
_entry.id   32c78565d9d05cfff913432168b0bdde
#
_cell.length_a   1.000
_cell.length_b   1.000
_cell.length_c   1.000
_cell.angle_alpha   90.00
_cell.angle_beta   90.00
_cell.angle_gamma   90.00
#
_symmetry.space_group_name_H-M   'P 1'
#
loop_
_entity.id
_entity.type
_entity.pdbx_description
1 polymer ?
#
loop_
_entity_poly.entity_id
_entity_poly.type
_entity_poly.pdbx_seq_one_letter_code
_entity_poly.pdbx_strand_id
1 'polypeptide(L)'
;MGLLPEQIQGFGLGVMNARAAYYAKRDPRFTQFLTEGRSFGPHGQDLVVADSIENYNDEISKELTQLTVTANLHMRAIGYKPFVAPAFSSGAISILMCLRGQWHCGSVFMGGIYMGVKNRYTANGLETEILPLPDALYDRIVFAEENLKKII
;
A
#
# COMPACT_ATOMS: atom_id res chain seq x y z
N MET A 1 -11.92 5.02 -23.07
CA MET A 1 -10.56 4.93 -23.61
C MET A 1 -10.24 3.59 -24.28
N GLY A 2 -11.10 2.60 -24.25
CA GLY A 2 -10.89 1.30 -24.89
C GLY A 2 -9.80 0.42 -24.28
N LEU A 3 -9.27 0.79 -23.12
CA LEU A 3 -8.35 -0.05 -22.37
C LEU A 3 -9.12 -1.06 -21.52
N LEU A 4 -8.60 -2.27 -21.42
CA LEU A 4 -9.07 -3.26 -20.48
C LEU A 4 -8.61 -2.88 -19.04
N PRO A 5 -9.38 -3.24 -18.00
CA PRO A 5 -9.00 -2.94 -16.62
C PRO A 5 -7.60 -3.43 -16.26
N GLU A 6 -7.18 -4.58 -16.77
CA GLU A 6 -5.87 -5.19 -16.53
C GLU A 6 -4.71 -4.41 -17.15
N GLN A 7 -5.00 -3.49 -18.07
CA GLN A 7 -4.01 -2.61 -18.69
C GLN A 7 -3.80 -1.31 -17.91
N ILE A 8 -4.53 -1.12 -16.81
CA ILE A 8 -4.48 0.07 -15.98
C ILE A 8 -3.87 -0.29 -14.63
N GLN A 9 -2.90 0.50 -14.19
CA GLN A 9 -2.28 0.35 -12.88
C GLN A 9 -2.28 1.67 -12.12
N GLY A 10 -2.55 1.59 -10.80
CA GLY A 10 -2.48 2.72 -9.89
C GLY A 10 -1.20 2.71 -9.06
N PHE A 11 -0.54 3.86 -8.91
CA PHE A 11 0.71 3.98 -8.14
C PHE A 11 0.54 4.69 -6.79
N GLY A 12 -0.70 5.03 -6.40
CA GLY A 12 -0.98 5.75 -5.16
C GLY A 12 -0.58 5.00 -3.88
N LEU A 13 -0.57 3.68 -3.91
CA LEU A 13 -0.19 2.87 -2.75
C LEU A 13 1.29 3.05 -2.38
N GLY A 14 2.16 3.38 -3.32
CA GLY A 14 3.56 3.70 -3.07
C GLY A 14 3.74 4.86 -2.08
N VAL A 15 2.84 5.84 -2.10
CA VAL A 15 2.83 6.96 -1.14
C VAL A 15 2.52 6.45 0.26
N MET A 16 1.56 5.53 0.42
CA MET A 16 1.21 4.95 1.71
C MET A 16 2.35 4.10 2.25
N ASN A 17 2.95 3.28 1.42
CA ASN A 17 4.12 2.50 1.78
C ASN A 17 5.30 3.39 2.23
N ALA A 18 5.53 4.51 1.56
CA ALA A 18 6.56 5.48 1.94
C ALA A 18 6.27 6.17 3.28
N ARG A 19 4.99 6.46 3.59
CA ARG A 19 4.58 7.00 4.90
C ARG A 19 4.79 5.99 6.03
N ALA A 20 4.41 4.73 5.82
CA ALA A 20 4.68 3.67 6.79
C ALA A 20 6.19 3.53 7.04
N ALA A 21 7.01 3.52 5.99
CA ALA A 21 8.46 3.49 6.11
C ALA A 21 9.05 4.73 6.83
N TYR A 22 8.41 5.89 6.70
CA TYR A 22 8.82 7.09 7.44
C TYR A 22 8.69 6.89 8.95
N TYR A 23 7.58 6.32 9.43
CA TYR A 23 7.39 6.01 10.85
C TYR A 23 8.30 4.87 11.30
N ALA A 24 8.44 3.84 10.48
CA ALA A 24 9.30 2.69 10.78
C ALA A 24 10.80 3.05 10.96
N LYS A 25 11.26 4.11 10.30
CA LYS A 25 12.63 4.65 10.49
C LYS A 25 12.81 5.43 11.80
N ARG A 26 11.74 5.80 12.49
CA ARG A 26 11.75 6.71 13.64
C ARG A 26 11.30 6.06 14.93
N ASP A 27 10.58 4.97 14.85
CA ASP A 27 10.10 4.22 16.03
C ASP A 27 10.55 2.76 15.91
N PRO A 28 11.38 2.29 16.87
CA PRO A 28 11.89 0.92 16.88
C PRO A 28 10.81 -0.16 16.81
N ARG A 29 9.59 0.13 17.30
CA ARG A 29 8.48 -0.81 17.29
C ARG A 29 8.04 -1.19 15.86
N PHE A 30 8.26 -0.30 14.91
CA PHE A 30 7.86 -0.48 13.51
C PHE A 30 9.01 -0.86 12.56
N THR A 31 10.23 -0.99 13.06
CA THR A 31 11.44 -1.18 12.25
C THR A 31 11.34 -2.39 11.32
N GLN A 32 10.66 -3.44 11.75
CA GLN A 32 10.44 -4.66 10.96
C GLN A 32 9.75 -4.38 9.61
N PHE A 33 8.89 -3.36 9.55
CA PHE A 33 8.24 -2.93 8.31
C PHE A 33 9.23 -2.60 7.19
N LEU A 34 10.42 -2.11 7.50
CA LEU A 34 11.40 -1.68 6.49
C LEU A 34 11.89 -2.83 5.61
N THR A 35 11.91 -4.05 6.11
CA THR A 35 12.38 -5.25 5.41
C THR A 35 11.26 -6.22 5.05
N GLU A 36 10.27 -6.36 5.91
CA GLU A 36 9.24 -7.39 5.85
C GLU A 36 7.85 -6.82 5.58
N GLY A 37 7.66 -5.49 5.71
CA GLY A 37 6.37 -4.84 5.65
C GLY A 37 5.67 -4.92 4.30
N ARG A 38 4.34 -4.88 4.35
CA ARG A 38 3.46 -4.84 3.18
C ARG A 38 2.35 -3.82 3.39
N SER A 39 1.90 -3.24 2.28
CA SER A 39 0.71 -2.40 2.26
C SER A 39 -0.28 -2.95 1.26
N PHE A 40 -1.53 -3.06 1.69
CA PHE A 40 -2.66 -3.60 0.92
C PHE A 40 -3.82 -2.61 0.91
N GLY A 41 -4.78 -2.83 0.01
CA GLY A 41 -6.03 -2.09 -0.02
C GLY A 41 -5.96 -0.76 -0.76
N PRO A 42 -6.90 0.15 -0.44
CA PRO A 42 -6.99 1.46 -1.09
C PRO A 42 -5.96 2.46 -0.58
N HIS A 43 -5.83 3.57 -1.28
CA HIS A 43 -5.11 4.74 -0.79
C HIS A 43 -5.99 5.56 0.16
N GLY A 44 -5.90 5.37 1.46
CA GLY A 44 -6.66 6.14 2.47
C GLY A 44 -7.41 5.26 3.46
N GLN A 45 -8.70 5.51 3.62
CA GLN A 45 -9.55 4.69 4.50
C GLN A 45 -9.51 3.23 4.03
N ASP A 46 -9.53 2.30 4.97
CA ASP A 46 -9.42 0.86 4.74
C ASP A 46 -8.04 0.40 4.18
N LEU A 47 -7.04 1.28 4.18
CA LEU A 47 -5.65 0.87 4.01
C LEU A 47 -5.28 -0.18 5.06
N VAL A 48 -4.55 -1.20 4.64
CA VAL A 48 -4.00 -2.22 5.54
C VAL A 48 -2.48 -2.21 5.43
N VAL A 49 -1.81 -1.87 6.51
CA VAL A 49 -0.35 -1.98 6.64
C VAL A 49 -0.06 -3.18 7.53
N ALA A 50 0.75 -4.11 7.06
CA ALA A 50 1.31 -5.20 7.83
C ALA A 50 2.78 -4.91 8.14
N ASP A 51 3.16 -4.97 9.39
CA ASP A 51 4.55 -4.79 9.84
C ASP A 51 5.46 -5.91 9.32
N SER A 52 4.95 -7.13 9.32
CA SER A 52 5.52 -8.34 8.72
C SER A 52 4.38 -9.29 8.33
N ILE A 53 4.68 -10.28 7.51
CA ILE A 53 3.78 -11.40 7.27
C ILE A 53 4.14 -12.58 8.17
N GLU A 54 5.43 -12.90 8.27
CA GLU A 54 5.92 -14.05 9.03
C GLU A 54 5.84 -13.83 10.55
N ASN A 55 6.15 -12.62 10.99
CA ASN A 55 6.12 -12.21 12.40
C ASN A 55 5.04 -11.17 12.67
N TYR A 56 3.87 -11.34 12.04
CA TYR A 56 2.78 -10.39 12.09
C TYR A 56 2.34 -10.07 13.52
N ASN A 57 2.24 -8.77 13.81
CA ASN A 57 1.64 -8.27 15.03
C ASN A 57 0.46 -7.34 14.69
N ASP A 58 -0.74 -7.77 15.04
CA ASP A 58 -1.98 -7.07 14.66
C ASP A 58 -2.09 -5.68 15.28
N GLU A 59 -1.68 -5.50 16.55
CA GLU A 59 -1.72 -4.21 17.24
C GLU A 59 -0.71 -3.24 16.62
N ILE A 60 0.52 -3.66 16.41
CA ILE A 60 1.58 -2.88 15.77
C ILE A 60 1.15 -2.49 14.35
N SER A 61 0.62 -3.43 13.59
CA SER A 61 0.16 -3.20 12.21
C SER A 61 -1.02 -2.22 12.16
N LYS A 62 -1.96 -2.30 13.09
CA LYS A 62 -3.09 -1.35 13.20
C LYS A 62 -2.60 0.05 13.56
N GLU A 63 -1.69 0.17 14.53
CA GLU A 63 -1.10 1.46 14.91
C GLU A 63 -0.36 2.09 13.73
N LEU A 64 0.50 1.32 13.05
CA LEU A 64 1.23 1.79 11.88
C LEU A 64 0.30 2.17 10.73
N THR A 65 -0.78 1.41 10.52
CA THR A 65 -1.83 1.75 9.56
C THR A 65 -2.44 3.12 9.87
N GLN A 66 -2.86 3.34 11.11
CA GLN A 66 -3.48 4.59 11.54
C GLN A 66 -2.53 5.79 11.37
N LEU A 67 -1.27 5.66 11.77
CA LEU A 67 -0.25 6.69 11.56
C LEU A 67 -0.07 7.00 10.06
N THR A 68 -0.06 5.98 9.23
CA THR A 68 0.10 6.12 7.78
C THR A 68 -1.06 6.85 7.13
N VAL A 69 -2.30 6.48 7.49
CA VAL A 69 -3.53 7.10 6.96
C VAL A 69 -3.64 8.55 7.38
N THR A 70 -3.29 8.89 8.63
CA THR A 70 -3.45 10.23 9.20
C THR A 70 -2.24 11.15 9.02
N ALA A 71 -1.15 10.67 8.41
CA ALA A 71 0.09 11.44 8.26
C ALA A 71 -0.10 12.84 7.64
N ASN A 72 -1.00 12.96 6.66
CA ASN A 72 -1.30 14.24 6.02
C ASN A 72 -2.07 15.21 6.95
N LEU A 73 -2.80 14.71 7.93
CA LEU A 73 -3.52 15.56 8.89
C LEU A 73 -2.55 16.26 9.85
N HIS A 74 -1.49 15.56 10.27
CA HIS A 74 -0.42 16.15 11.08
C HIS A 74 0.28 17.30 10.36
N MET A 75 0.55 17.14 9.05
CA MET A 75 1.15 18.20 8.23
C MET A 75 0.22 19.40 8.09
N ARG A 76 -1.09 19.18 7.97
CA ARG A 76 -2.10 20.26 7.91
C ARG A 76 -2.21 21.01 9.24
N ALA A 77 -2.14 20.29 10.38
CA ALA A 77 -2.25 20.87 11.71
C ALA A 77 -1.15 21.91 12.01
N ILE A 78 0.05 21.75 11.43
CA ILE A 78 1.17 22.70 11.53
C ILE A 78 1.15 23.78 10.42
N GLY A 79 0.04 23.91 9.68
CA GLY A 79 -0.14 24.91 8.65
C GLY A 79 0.50 24.59 7.30
N TYR A 80 1.14 23.44 7.16
CA TYR A 80 1.71 22.99 5.90
C TYR A 80 0.62 22.38 5.00
N LYS A 81 0.53 22.86 3.78
CA LYS A 81 -0.36 22.26 2.78
C LYS A 81 0.42 21.13 2.10
N PRO A 82 0.14 19.85 2.40
CA PRO A 82 0.83 18.73 1.76
C PRO A 82 0.30 18.60 0.33
N PHE A 83 0.74 19.54 -0.53
CA PHE A 83 0.44 19.36 -1.93
C PHE A 83 1.36 18.32 -2.53
N VAL A 84 0.81 17.57 -3.34
CA VAL A 84 1.19 16.88 -4.55
C VAL A 84 2.68 16.47 -4.65
N ALA A 85 3.66 17.28 -4.29
CA ALA A 85 5.08 16.98 -4.50
C ALA A 85 5.56 15.67 -3.83
N PRO A 86 5.30 15.38 -2.53
CA PRO A 86 5.68 14.10 -1.93
C PRO A 86 4.95 12.91 -2.55
N ALA A 87 3.71 13.10 -2.97
CA ALA A 87 2.94 12.06 -3.64
C ALA A 87 3.50 11.77 -5.03
N PHE A 88 3.86 12.78 -5.80
CA PHE A 88 4.49 12.60 -7.11
C PHE A 88 5.85 11.92 -7.01
N SER A 89 6.68 12.29 -6.05
CA SER A 89 7.99 11.65 -5.87
C SER A 89 7.85 10.15 -5.58
N SER A 90 6.96 9.78 -4.66
CA SER A 90 6.70 8.37 -4.33
C SER A 90 6.06 7.62 -5.51
N GLY A 91 5.15 8.26 -6.23
CA GLY A 91 4.55 7.71 -7.44
C GLY A 91 5.58 7.49 -8.54
N ALA A 92 6.48 8.45 -8.76
CA ALA A 92 7.56 8.33 -9.74
C ALA A 92 8.51 7.17 -9.41
N ILE A 93 8.83 6.95 -8.13
CA ILE A 93 9.63 5.80 -7.69
C ILE A 93 8.90 4.50 -8.01
N SER A 94 7.61 4.41 -7.71
CA SER A 94 6.80 3.22 -8.00
C SER A 94 6.70 2.94 -9.50
N ILE A 95 6.55 3.96 -10.33
CA ILE A 95 6.57 3.83 -11.79
C ILE A 95 7.93 3.31 -12.26
N LEU A 96 9.02 3.86 -11.74
CA LEU A 96 10.37 3.42 -12.09
C LEU A 96 10.61 1.96 -11.73
N MET A 97 10.16 1.53 -10.54
CA MET A 97 10.25 0.14 -10.11
C MET A 97 9.42 -0.78 -11.03
N CYS A 98 8.21 -0.35 -11.39
CA CYS A 98 7.36 -1.06 -12.33
C CYS A 98 8.04 -1.25 -13.70
N LEU A 99 8.60 -0.18 -14.27
CA LEU A 99 9.30 -0.23 -15.56
C LEU A 99 10.55 -1.11 -15.54
N ARG A 100 11.16 -1.29 -14.36
CA ARG A 100 12.33 -2.16 -14.15
C ARG A 100 11.96 -3.60 -13.78
N GLY A 101 10.69 -3.95 -13.74
CA GLY A 101 10.23 -5.27 -13.30
C GLY A 101 10.50 -5.56 -11.82
N GLN A 102 10.67 -4.52 -11.00
CA GLN A 102 10.94 -4.65 -9.57
C GLN A 102 9.65 -4.74 -8.76
N TRP A 103 9.71 -5.47 -7.66
CA TRP A 103 8.61 -5.54 -6.72
C TRP A 103 8.33 -4.18 -6.09
N HIS A 104 7.07 -3.74 -6.11
CA HIS A 104 6.60 -2.51 -5.48
C HIS A 104 5.15 -2.66 -5.01
N CYS A 105 4.69 -1.75 -4.14
CA CYS A 105 3.29 -1.67 -3.75
C CYS A 105 2.56 -0.77 -4.76
N GLY A 106 1.58 -1.33 -5.44
CA GLY A 106 0.75 -0.64 -6.43
C GLY A 106 -0.64 -1.23 -6.49
N SER A 107 -1.59 -0.52 -7.08
CA SER A 107 -2.96 -1.01 -7.25
C SER A 107 -3.12 -1.65 -8.61
N VAL A 108 -3.57 -2.89 -8.63
CA VAL A 108 -3.81 -3.69 -9.82
C VAL A 108 -5.26 -4.16 -9.85
N PHE A 109 -5.78 -4.43 -11.04
CA PHE A 109 -7.12 -4.97 -11.20
C PHE A 109 -7.12 -6.46 -10.81
N MET A 110 -7.91 -6.80 -9.80
CA MET A 110 -8.10 -8.16 -9.34
C MET A 110 -9.46 -8.31 -8.65
N GLY A 111 -10.11 -9.44 -8.85
CA GLY A 111 -11.42 -9.70 -8.22
C GLY A 111 -12.52 -8.69 -8.57
N GLY A 112 -12.42 -8.01 -9.71
CA GLY A 112 -13.39 -7.00 -10.17
C GLY A 112 -13.16 -5.58 -9.64
N ILE A 113 -12.09 -5.34 -8.88
CA ILE A 113 -11.73 -4.04 -8.30
C ILE A 113 -10.24 -3.74 -8.51
N TYR A 114 -9.84 -2.47 -8.27
CA TYR A 114 -8.43 -2.11 -8.14
C TYR A 114 -8.01 -2.25 -6.68
N MET A 115 -7.18 -3.24 -6.40
CA MET A 115 -6.68 -3.55 -5.06
C MET A 115 -5.19 -3.29 -4.95
N GLY A 116 -4.78 -2.66 -3.88
CA GLY A 116 -3.37 -2.44 -3.57
C GLY A 116 -2.72 -3.71 -3.05
N VAL A 117 -1.67 -4.15 -3.73
CA VAL A 117 -0.85 -5.31 -3.35
C VAL A 117 0.60 -5.09 -3.78
N LYS A 118 1.51 -5.92 -3.26
CA LYS A 118 2.87 -5.97 -3.80
C LYS A 118 2.87 -6.74 -5.12
N ASN A 119 3.35 -6.09 -6.17
CA ASN A 119 3.31 -6.62 -7.54
C ASN A 119 4.53 -6.19 -8.34
N ARG A 120 4.72 -6.80 -9.50
CA ARG A 120 5.70 -6.41 -10.51
C ARG A 120 5.21 -6.79 -11.91
N TYR A 121 5.76 -6.13 -12.93
CA TYR A 121 5.62 -6.55 -14.31
C TYR A 121 6.87 -7.25 -14.81
N THR A 122 6.67 -8.36 -15.52
CA THR A 122 7.73 -9.13 -16.17
C THR A 122 7.39 -9.31 -17.65
N ALA A 123 8.27 -9.94 -18.42
CA ALA A 123 7.98 -10.30 -19.80
C ALA A 123 6.76 -11.23 -19.94
N ASN A 124 6.37 -11.93 -18.87
CA ASN A 124 5.21 -12.82 -18.83
C ASN A 124 3.92 -12.12 -18.33
N GLY A 125 3.97 -10.83 -18.05
CA GLY A 125 2.85 -10.04 -17.56
C GLY A 125 2.96 -9.66 -16.09
N LEU A 126 1.80 -9.35 -15.50
CA LEU A 126 1.67 -8.95 -14.09
C LEU A 126 1.84 -10.16 -13.17
N GLU A 127 2.68 -10.00 -12.18
CA GLU A 127 2.84 -10.93 -11.07
C GLU A 127 2.48 -10.25 -9.76
N THR A 128 1.65 -10.88 -8.93
CA THR A 128 1.35 -10.45 -7.57
C THR A 128 2.04 -11.37 -6.58
N GLU A 129 2.50 -10.82 -5.45
CA GLU A 129 3.08 -11.61 -4.38
C GLU A 129 1.98 -12.46 -3.72
N ILE A 130 2.21 -13.76 -3.64
CA ILE A 130 1.30 -14.72 -2.99
C ILE A 130 2.00 -15.25 -1.75
N LEU A 131 1.40 -14.98 -0.59
CA LEU A 131 1.94 -15.37 0.72
C LEU A 131 0.83 -16.00 1.57
N PRO A 132 1.15 -16.96 2.43
CA PRO A 132 0.24 -17.37 3.49
C PRO A 132 0.06 -16.18 4.45
N LEU A 133 -1.18 -15.73 4.60
CA LEU A 133 -1.50 -14.58 5.45
C LEU A 133 -1.99 -15.05 6.81
N PRO A 134 -1.57 -14.42 7.92
CA PRO A 134 -2.20 -14.61 9.22
C PRO A 134 -3.70 -14.24 9.17
N ASP A 135 -4.55 -14.99 9.87
CA ASP A 135 -6.02 -14.85 9.82
C ASP A 135 -6.47 -13.40 10.10
N ALA A 136 -5.93 -12.77 11.14
CA ALA A 136 -6.28 -11.39 11.48
C ALA A 136 -5.90 -10.38 10.38
N LEU A 137 -4.81 -10.61 9.66
CA LEU A 137 -4.42 -9.79 8.52
C LEU A 137 -5.34 -10.05 7.32
N TYR A 138 -5.64 -11.32 7.07
CA TYR A 138 -6.55 -11.73 6.00
C TYR A 138 -7.92 -11.08 6.17
N ASP A 139 -8.51 -11.13 7.36
CA ASP A 139 -9.81 -10.51 7.66
C ASP A 139 -9.82 -9.01 7.38
N ARG A 140 -8.74 -8.31 7.72
CA ARG A 140 -8.60 -6.87 7.42
C ARG A 140 -8.55 -6.59 5.92
N ILE A 141 -7.87 -7.43 5.16
CA ILE A 141 -7.76 -7.31 3.70
C ILE A 141 -9.11 -7.59 3.04
N VAL A 142 -9.82 -8.63 3.48
CA VAL A 142 -11.17 -8.96 2.99
C VAL A 142 -12.13 -7.82 3.30
N PHE A 143 -12.10 -7.25 4.50
CA PHE A 143 -12.92 -6.09 4.86
C PHE A 143 -12.67 -4.90 3.93
N ALA A 144 -11.40 -4.59 3.63
CA ALA A 144 -11.04 -3.53 2.70
C ALA A 144 -11.53 -3.81 1.28
N GLU A 145 -11.44 -5.05 0.82
CA GLU A 145 -11.93 -5.50 -0.48
C GLU A 145 -13.46 -5.34 -0.60
N GLU A 146 -14.20 -5.79 0.40
CA GLU A 146 -15.66 -5.67 0.44
C GLU A 146 -16.13 -4.22 0.43
N ASN A 147 -15.41 -3.33 1.13
CA ASN A 147 -15.74 -1.91 1.12
C ASN A 147 -15.44 -1.27 -0.25
N LEU A 148 -14.35 -1.65 -0.90
CA LEU A 148 -14.06 -1.20 -2.26
C LEU A 148 -15.15 -1.64 -3.26
N LYS A 149 -15.66 -2.86 -3.14
CA LYS A 149 -16.76 -3.38 -3.99
C LYS A 149 -18.06 -2.61 -3.82
N LYS A 150 -18.30 -1.96 -2.69
CA LYS A 150 -19.50 -1.12 -2.45
C LYS A 150 -19.44 0.24 -3.15
N ILE A 151 -18.27 0.67 -3.62
CA ILE A 151 -18.06 1.98 -4.24
C ILE A 151 -18.34 1.93 -5.75
N ILE A 152 -18.34 0.75 -6.33
CA ILE A 152 -18.61 0.48 -7.74
C ILE A 152 -20.11 0.23 -7.92
#